data_feca23ac552d829bf6987224d314b3fb
#
_entry.id   feca23ac552d829bf6987224d314b3fb
#
_cell.length_a   1.000
_cell.length_b   1.000
_cell.length_c   1.000
_cell.angle_alpha   90.00
_cell.angle_beta   90.00
_cell.angle_gamma   90.00
#
_symmetry.space_group_name_H-M   'P 1'
#
loop_
_entity.id
_entity.type
_entity.pdbx_description
1 polymer ?
#
loop_
_entity_poly.entity_id
_entity_poly.type
_entity_poly.pdbx_seq_one_letter_code
_entity_poly.pdbx_strand_id
1 'polypeptide(L)'
;VDRSLLFVYGTLKKGGSLHSVLGNSSEFVGTYITEENKYDMHDVGCPIMLIDNDSYLLNESKGFHIRGEIYNVTPECMERVTTIECNAGYVPFIVEAHEENYPEGEPLKAIAFIYPHAYGHNAGSHRITEKENIKEWVA
;
A
#
# COMPACT_ATOMS: atom_id res chain seq x y z
N VAL A 1 -2.80 6.77 24.66
CA VAL A 1 -1.68 6.32 23.84
C VAL A 1 -1.99 6.61 22.39
N ASP A 2 -1.14 7.41 21.77
CA ASP A 2 -1.34 7.78 20.40
C ASP A 2 -1.10 6.56 19.50
N ARG A 3 -2.00 6.36 18.58
CA ARG A 3 -1.85 5.33 17.58
C ARG A 3 -1.84 5.97 16.21
N SER A 4 -1.26 5.28 15.25
CA SER A 4 -1.18 5.75 13.87
C SER A 4 -1.76 4.72 12.95
N LEU A 5 -2.30 5.19 11.82
CA LEU A 5 -2.86 4.31 10.81
C LEU A 5 -1.78 3.96 9.78
N LEU A 6 -1.65 2.68 9.51
CA LEU A 6 -0.70 2.14 8.55
C LEU A 6 -1.45 1.43 7.44
N PHE A 7 -1.20 1.83 6.18
CA PHE A 7 -1.77 1.18 5.01
C PHE A 7 -0.75 0.20 4.45
N VAL A 8 -1.09 -1.08 4.46
CA VAL A 8 -0.21 -2.14 3.98
C VAL A 8 -0.84 -2.80 2.76
N TYR A 9 -0.05 -3.00 1.71
CA TYR A 9 -0.55 -3.51 0.44
C TYR A 9 0.17 -4.75 -0.03
N GLY A 10 1.20 -5.18 0.67
CA GLY A 10 2.07 -6.27 0.23
C GLY A 10 2.38 -7.28 1.32
N THR A 11 3.66 -7.51 1.57
CA THR A 11 4.12 -8.57 2.48
C THR A 11 3.71 -8.36 3.93
N LEU A 12 3.35 -7.14 4.31
CA LEU A 12 2.84 -6.84 5.65
C LEU A 12 1.35 -7.16 5.80
N LYS A 13 0.65 -7.41 4.70
CA LYS A 13 -0.77 -7.79 4.76
C LYS A 13 -0.94 -9.13 5.45
N LYS A 14 -2.14 -9.38 5.95
CA LYS A 14 -2.51 -10.67 6.51
C LYS A 14 -2.23 -11.77 5.48
N GLY A 15 -1.49 -12.79 5.88
CA GLY A 15 -1.04 -13.84 4.98
C GLY A 15 0.30 -13.56 4.31
N GLY A 16 0.80 -12.35 4.40
CA GLY A 16 2.10 -12.00 3.84
C GLY A 16 3.25 -12.44 4.76
N SER A 17 4.43 -12.57 4.17
CA SER A 17 5.60 -13.09 4.88
C SER A 17 6.07 -12.20 6.03
N LEU A 18 5.78 -10.92 6.00
CA LEU A 18 6.21 -9.98 7.04
C LEU A 18 5.07 -9.52 7.94
N HIS A 19 3.89 -10.13 7.82
CA HIS A 19 2.74 -9.72 8.62
C HIS A 19 3.02 -9.75 10.13
N SER A 20 3.81 -10.72 10.58
CA SER A 20 4.14 -10.86 12.00
C SER A 20 4.90 -9.65 12.57
N VAL A 21 5.50 -8.83 11.71
CA VAL A 21 6.18 -7.60 12.15
C VAL A 21 5.21 -6.63 12.83
N LEU A 22 3.93 -6.66 12.44
CA LEU A 22 2.92 -5.80 13.05
C LEU A 22 2.67 -6.16 14.51
N GLY A 23 2.89 -7.43 14.86
CA GLY A 23 2.78 -7.87 16.24
C GLY A 23 1.36 -7.89 16.76
N ASN A 24 1.23 -8.23 18.04
CA ASN A 24 -0.08 -8.34 18.70
C ASN A 24 -0.67 -6.99 19.08
N SER A 25 0.09 -5.93 18.98
CA SER A 25 -0.35 -4.59 19.35
C SER A 25 -1.02 -3.82 18.21
N SER A 26 -1.07 -4.40 17.02
CA SER A 26 -1.75 -3.80 15.89
C SER A 26 -3.22 -4.21 15.89
N GLU A 27 -4.06 -3.32 15.38
CA GLU A 27 -5.50 -3.54 15.30
C GLU A 27 -5.94 -3.38 13.85
N PHE A 28 -6.56 -4.43 13.31
CA PHE A 28 -7.06 -4.40 11.95
C PHE A 28 -8.27 -3.47 11.86
N VAL A 29 -8.19 -2.47 10.98
CA VAL A 29 -9.27 -1.51 10.77
C VAL A 29 -10.18 -1.97 9.62
N GLY A 30 -9.61 -2.45 8.54
CA GLY A 30 -10.40 -2.91 7.42
C GLY A 30 -9.61 -2.99 6.13
N THR A 31 -10.28 -3.42 5.07
CA THR A 31 -9.74 -3.40 3.71
C THR A 31 -10.13 -2.06 3.09
N TYR A 32 -9.12 -1.37 2.58
CA TYR A 32 -9.28 -0.02 2.07
C TYR A 32 -8.71 0.10 0.66
N ILE A 33 -9.24 1.05 -0.10
CA ILE A 33 -8.82 1.32 -1.46
C ILE A 33 -8.44 2.80 -1.54
N THR A 34 -7.27 3.10 -2.12
CA THR A 34 -6.83 4.49 -2.24
C THR A 34 -7.85 5.32 -3.02
N GLU A 35 -8.07 6.56 -2.54
CA GLU A 35 -9.03 7.48 -3.15
C GLU A 35 -8.63 7.91 -4.55
N GLU A 36 -7.33 8.22 -4.71
CA GLU A 36 -6.84 8.71 -5.99
C GLU A 36 -6.27 7.57 -6.82
N ASN A 37 -6.45 7.67 -8.13
CA ASN A 37 -5.95 6.67 -9.08
C ASN A 37 -4.63 7.11 -9.69
N LYS A 38 -3.69 7.52 -8.84
CA LYS A 38 -2.38 8.02 -9.27
C LYS A 38 -1.24 7.07 -8.97
N TYR A 39 -1.56 5.84 -8.62
CA TYR A 39 -0.57 4.87 -8.17
C TYR A 39 -0.42 3.73 -9.17
N ASP A 40 0.66 2.99 -9.03
CA ASP A 40 0.83 1.73 -9.71
C ASP A 40 1.50 0.75 -8.75
N MET A 41 1.52 -0.51 -9.11
CA MET A 41 2.15 -1.56 -8.31
C MET A 41 2.93 -2.45 -9.23
N HIS A 42 4.20 -2.69 -8.89
CA HIS A 42 5.08 -3.56 -9.66
C HIS A 42 5.57 -4.70 -8.77
N ASP A 43 5.82 -5.85 -9.39
CA ASP A 43 6.38 -7.01 -8.73
C ASP A 43 7.87 -7.09 -9.07
N VAL A 44 8.70 -6.83 -8.07
CA VAL A 44 10.16 -6.93 -8.20
C VAL A 44 10.71 -8.03 -7.29
N GLY A 45 9.89 -9.08 -7.06
CA GLY A 45 10.15 -10.11 -6.07
C GLY A 45 9.35 -9.88 -4.79
N CYS A 46 8.99 -8.64 -4.56
CA CYS A 46 8.03 -8.19 -3.56
C CYS A 46 7.27 -7.03 -4.19
N PRO A 47 6.09 -6.68 -3.69
CA PRO A 47 5.34 -5.59 -4.31
C PRO A 47 5.91 -4.24 -3.94
N ILE A 48 6.03 -3.37 -4.92
CA ILE A 48 6.32 -1.97 -4.69
C ILE A 48 5.15 -1.15 -5.20
N MET A 49 4.75 -0.18 -4.40
CA MET A 49 3.73 0.81 -4.76
C MET A 49 4.45 2.10 -5.10
N LEU A 50 4.05 2.74 -6.17
CA LEU A 50 4.69 3.96 -6.63
C LEU A 50 3.65 4.92 -7.19
N ILE A 51 4.04 6.18 -7.31
CA ILE A 51 3.20 7.18 -7.96
C ILE A 51 3.49 7.12 -9.45
N ASP A 52 2.44 6.93 -10.24
CA ASP A 52 2.57 6.74 -11.69
C ASP A 52 2.69 8.07 -12.42
N ASN A 53 3.86 8.71 -12.27
CA ASN A 53 4.12 9.99 -12.93
C ASN A 53 4.43 9.84 -14.41
N ASP A 54 5.09 8.73 -14.78
CA ASP A 54 5.51 8.51 -16.16
C ASP A 54 4.33 8.34 -17.11
N SER A 55 3.34 7.57 -16.68
CA SER A 55 2.13 7.39 -17.47
C SER A 55 1.36 8.68 -17.61
N TYR A 56 1.35 9.49 -16.59
CA TYR A 56 0.69 10.79 -16.62
C TYR A 56 1.37 11.72 -17.61
N LEU A 57 2.71 11.76 -17.61
CA LEU A 57 3.47 12.60 -18.51
C LEU A 57 3.33 12.16 -19.96
N LEU A 58 3.20 10.87 -20.20
CA LEU A 58 3.04 10.32 -21.54
C LEU A 58 1.58 10.32 -22.00
N ASN A 59 0.68 10.73 -21.14
CA ASN A 59 -0.75 10.76 -21.41
C ASN A 59 -1.30 9.38 -21.83
N GLU A 60 -0.66 8.32 -21.39
CA GLU A 60 -1.00 6.96 -21.81
C GLU A 60 -1.71 6.14 -20.77
N SER A 61 -1.62 6.52 -19.52
CA SER A 61 -2.24 5.73 -18.50
C SER A 61 -2.89 6.61 -17.50
N LYS A 62 -3.72 6.00 -16.89
CA LYS A 62 -4.46 6.42 -15.80
C LYS A 62 -3.93 5.65 -14.66
N GLY A 63 -3.24 6.11 -13.81
CA GLY A 63 -2.84 5.38 -12.64
C GLY A 63 -3.97 4.49 -12.10
N PHE A 64 -3.67 3.75 -11.09
CA PHE A 64 -4.58 2.77 -10.49
C PHE A 64 -4.88 3.15 -9.06
N HIS A 65 -6.02 2.65 -8.58
CA HIS A 65 -6.27 2.58 -7.14
C HIS A 65 -5.57 1.34 -6.61
N ILE A 66 -5.13 1.39 -5.37
CA ILE A 66 -4.47 0.24 -4.74
C ILE A 66 -5.35 -0.24 -3.60
N ARG A 67 -5.62 -1.55 -3.57
CA ARG A 67 -6.33 -2.18 -2.45
C ARG A 67 -5.33 -2.68 -1.44
N GLY A 68 -5.57 -2.38 -0.19
CA GLY A 68 -4.72 -2.81 0.91
C GLY A 68 -5.50 -2.91 2.20
N GLU A 69 -4.79 -3.01 3.29
CA GLU A 69 -5.37 -3.12 4.62
C GLU A 69 -4.87 -1.97 5.48
N ILE A 70 -5.74 -1.44 6.34
CA ILE A 70 -5.34 -0.43 7.30
C ILE A 70 -5.30 -1.07 8.68
N TYR A 71 -4.21 -0.80 9.39
CA TYR A 71 -4.01 -1.22 10.77
C TYR A 71 -3.77 0.00 11.63
N ASN A 72 -4.33 -0.03 12.83
CA ASN A 72 -4.05 0.96 13.85
C ASN A 72 -2.90 0.42 14.69
N VAL A 73 -1.75 1.09 14.64
CA VAL A 73 -0.51 0.56 15.23
C VAL A 73 0.03 1.50 16.29
N THR A 74 0.75 0.91 17.25
CA THR A 74 1.41 1.68 18.30
C THR A 74 2.62 2.43 17.73
N PRO A 75 3.11 3.47 18.42
CA PRO A 75 4.33 4.15 17.99
C PRO A 75 5.54 3.22 17.84
N GLU A 76 5.67 2.23 18.72
CA GLU A 76 6.76 1.25 18.63
C GLU A 76 6.64 0.39 17.39
N CYS A 77 5.42 -0.01 17.05
CA CYS A 77 5.18 -0.79 15.83
C CYS A 77 5.50 0.04 14.59
N MET A 78 5.05 1.29 14.57
CA MET A 78 5.31 2.18 13.43
C MET A 78 6.82 2.40 13.25
N GLU A 79 7.55 2.55 14.33
CA GLU A 79 9.00 2.72 14.28
C GLU A 79 9.68 1.47 13.71
N ARG A 80 9.23 0.29 14.15
CA ARG A 80 9.76 -0.98 13.67
C ARG A 80 9.53 -1.16 12.18
N VAL A 81 8.32 -0.88 11.72
CA VAL A 81 7.95 -0.99 10.31
C VAL A 81 8.75 0.03 9.49
N THR A 82 8.84 1.26 10.00
CA THR A 82 9.58 2.33 9.31
C THR A 82 11.04 1.92 9.10
N THR A 83 11.68 1.35 10.11
CA THR A 83 13.07 0.91 10.02
C THR A 83 13.23 -0.16 8.94
N ILE A 84 12.35 -1.15 8.94
CA ILE A 84 12.41 -2.24 7.97
C ILE A 84 12.19 -1.72 6.55
N GLU A 85 11.18 -0.90 6.36
CA GLU A 85 10.82 -0.42 5.03
C GLU A 85 11.85 0.57 4.48
N CYS A 86 12.32 1.49 5.31
CA CYS A 86 13.33 2.46 4.86
C CYS A 86 14.65 1.77 4.53
N ASN A 87 15.02 0.72 5.26
CA ASN A 87 16.22 -0.07 4.95
C ASN A 87 16.07 -0.79 3.62
N ALA A 88 14.86 -1.09 3.18
CA ALA A 88 14.60 -1.72 1.90
C ALA A 88 14.43 -0.72 0.77
N GLY A 89 14.56 0.57 1.04
CA GLY A 89 14.48 1.62 0.02
C GLY A 89 13.12 2.28 -0.12
N TYR A 90 12.15 1.90 0.70
CA TYR A 90 10.83 2.54 0.68
C TYR A 90 10.85 3.83 1.47
N VAL A 91 9.92 4.72 1.16
CA VAL A 91 9.76 5.98 1.88
C VAL A 91 8.32 6.11 2.36
N PRO A 92 8.11 6.76 3.52
CA PRO A 92 6.74 6.97 4.01
C PRO A 92 6.01 8.01 3.18
N PHE A 93 4.72 7.76 2.96
CA PHE A 93 3.87 8.64 2.19
C PHE A 93 2.45 8.55 2.75
N ILE A 94 1.77 9.70 2.84
CA ILE A 94 0.39 9.69 3.34
C ILE A 94 -0.56 9.46 2.20
N VAL A 95 -1.37 8.41 2.32
CA VAL A 95 -2.41 8.09 1.34
C VAL A 95 -3.77 8.33 1.97
N GLU A 96 -4.74 8.70 1.13
CA GLU A 96 -6.14 8.72 1.54
C GLU A 96 -6.82 7.50 0.94
N ALA A 97 -7.61 6.81 1.75
CA ALA A 97 -8.27 5.59 1.32
C ALA A 97 -9.65 5.49 1.94
N HIS A 98 -10.57 4.87 1.21
CA HIS A 98 -11.92 4.62 1.69
C HIS A 98 -12.11 3.14 1.93
N GLU A 99 -13.02 2.80 2.85
CA GLU A 99 -13.31 1.43 3.18
C GLU A 99 -13.98 0.75 1.99
N GLU A 100 -13.55 -0.47 1.67
CA GLU A 100 -13.98 -1.19 0.47
C GLU A 100 -15.50 -1.33 0.37
N ASN A 101 -16.15 -1.66 1.47
CA ASN A 101 -17.59 -1.89 1.49
C ASN A 101 -18.41 -0.63 1.77
N TYR A 102 -17.75 0.50 1.93
CA TYR A 102 -18.42 1.74 2.27
C TYR A 102 -17.71 2.92 1.60
N PRO A 103 -17.70 2.94 0.26
CA PRO A 103 -16.90 3.94 -0.48
C PRO A 103 -17.39 5.36 -0.31
N GLU A 104 -18.63 5.57 0.12
CA GLU A 104 -19.15 6.92 0.39
C GLU A 104 -18.82 7.41 1.79
N GLY A 105 -18.18 6.60 2.62
CA GLY A 105 -17.73 7.02 3.94
C GLY A 105 -16.57 8.00 3.83
N GLU A 106 -16.25 8.66 4.94
CA GLU A 106 -15.11 9.56 4.99
C GLU A 106 -13.81 8.78 4.78
N PRO A 107 -12.93 9.27 3.88
CA PRO A 107 -11.65 8.59 3.70
C PRO A 107 -10.77 8.78 4.93
N LEU A 108 -9.92 7.80 5.17
CA LEU A 108 -8.91 7.85 6.23
C LEU A 108 -7.56 8.19 5.60
N LYS A 109 -6.75 8.94 6.35
CA LYS A 109 -5.36 9.18 5.99
C LYS A 109 -4.50 8.19 6.74
N ALA A 110 -3.60 7.53 6.02
CA ALA A 110 -2.74 6.52 6.60
C ALA A 110 -1.34 6.62 5.99
N ILE A 111 -0.35 6.12 6.71
CA ILE A 111 1.02 6.07 6.20
C ILE A 111 1.17 4.78 5.39
N ALA A 112 1.63 4.92 4.15
CA ALA A 112 2.04 3.82 3.31
C ALA A 112 3.51 3.97 2.98
N PHE A 113 4.20 2.85 2.74
CA PHE A 113 5.61 2.89 2.36
C PHE A 113 5.69 2.60 0.87
N ILE A 114 6.11 3.60 0.10
CA ILE A 114 6.12 3.54 -1.35
C ILE A 114 7.57 3.61 -1.86
N TYR A 115 7.75 3.19 -3.10
CA TYR A 115 9.05 3.32 -3.75
C TYR A 115 9.13 4.65 -4.45
N PRO A 116 10.23 5.40 -4.28
CA PRO A 116 10.32 6.74 -4.86
C PRO A 116 10.56 6.76 -6.37
N HIS A 117 10.95 5.62 -6.95
CA HIS A 117 11.28 5.53 -8.38
C HIS A 117 10.56 4.38 -9.04
N ALA A 118 10.24 4.53 -10.32
CA ALA A 118 9.76 3.42 -11.12
C ALA A 118 10.88 2.39 -11.27
N TYR A 119 10.61 1.14 -10.92
CA TYR A 119 11.61 0.08 -10.90
C TYR A 119 11.03 -1.12 -11.61
N GLY A 120 11.63 -1.46 -12.73
CA GLY A 120 11.28 -2.68 -13.42
C GLY A 120 9.83 -2.73 -13.86
N HIS A 121 9.55 -3.63 -14.74
CA HIS A 121 8.22 -3.78 -15.28
C HIS A 121 7.94 -5.27 -15.28
N ASN A 122 7.13 -5.74 -14.38
CA ASN A 122 6.70 -7.12 -14.39
C ASN A 122 5.28 -7.21 -14.95
N ALA A 123 5.17 -6.91 -16.24
CA ALA A 123 3.93 -7.14 -16.95
C ALA A 123 3.65 -8.65 -16.92
N GLY A 124 2.48 -9.03 -16.48
CA GLY A 124 2.09 -10.44 -16.45
C GLY A 124 2.37 -11.15 -15.14
N SER A 125 2.76 -10.43 -14.09
CA SER A 125 2.87 -11.05 -12.78
C SER A 125 1.49 -11.52 -12.31
N HIS A 126 1.41 -12.80 -11.86
CA HIS A 126 0.14 -13.32 -11.33
C HIS A 126 -0.04 -13.00 -9.85
N ARG A 127 0.91 -12.31 -9.23
CA ARG A 127 0.75 -11.87 -7.84
C ARG A 127 0.05 -10.53 -7.76
N ILE A 128 -0.03 -9.81 -8.87
CA ILE A 128 -0.73 -8.54 -8.93
C ILE A 128 -1.97 -8.76 -9.79
N THR A 129 -3.14 -8.56 -9.20
CA THR A 129 -4.40 -8.61 -9.93
C THR A 129 -4.89 -7.20 -10.21
N GLU A 130 -5.55 -7.01 -11.33
CA GLU A 130 -6.15 -5.74 -11.69
C GLU A 130 -7.59 -5.97 -12.12
N LYS A 131 -8.51 -5.23 -11.52
CA LYS A 131 -9.93 -5.27 -11.87
C LYS A 131 -10.54 -3.91 -11.58
N GLU A 132 -11.24 -3.36 -12.54
CA GLU A 132 -11.92 -2.08 -12.39
C GLU A 132 -10.97 -0.96 -11.95
N ASN A 133 -9.78 -0.96 -12.51
CA ASN A 133 -8.74 0.03 -12.24
C ASN A 133 -8.18 -0.06 -10.80
N ILE A 134 -8.35 -1.19 -10.15
CA ILE A 134 -7.81 -1.45 -8.81
C ILE A 134 -6.77 -2.56 -8.90
N LYS A 135 -5.58 -2.30 -8.39
CA LYS A 135 -4.52 -3.31 -8.30
C LYS A 135 -4.38 -3.80 -6.87
N GLU A 136 -4.10 -5.09 -6.75
CA GLU A 136 -3.96 -5.74 -5.44
C GLU A 136 -2.87 -6.80 -5.51
N TRP A 137 -2.07 -6.87 -4.43
CA TRP A 137 -1.08 -7.92 -4.28
C TRP A 137 -1.73 -9.15 -3.64
N VAL A 138 -1.56 -10.27 -4.29
CA VAL A 138 -2.09 -11.55 -3.80
C VAL A 138 -0.90 -12.41 -3.37
N ALA A 139 -0.83 -12.68 -2.09
CA ALA A 139 0.28 -13.44 -1.51
C ALA A 139 0.19 -14.92 -1.88
#